data_e8ad4621c620d350dab7f4aad720ceac
#
_entry.id   e8ad4621c620d350dab7f4aad720ceac
#
_cell.length_a   1.000
_cell.length_b   1.000
_cell.length_c   1.000
_cell.angle_alpha   90.00
_cell.angle_beta   90.00
_cell.angle_gamma   90.00
#
_symmetry.space_group_name_H-M   'P 1'
#
loop_
_entity.id
_entity.type
_entity.pdbx_description
1 polymer ?
#
loop_
_entity_poly.entity_id
_entity_poly.type
_entity_poly.pdbx_seq_one_letter_code
_entity_poly.pdbx_strand_id
1 'polypeptide(L)'
;KVANSTARNPRKYAIVTSIILLVMVAFIPTLKATGISTLEGFTKKPKSLIGQELLLQHFPGGQSQPTQILVSKDKSEAVIAAVKGISGVSSIAPEIQDPANPVVKEVNGKIVLDATLKVPADSSAARELIPEIRKAAKSVDNEALVGGISATFHDVDVAARHDRNLIIP
;
A
#
# COMPACT_ATOMS: atom_id res chain seq x y z
N LYS A 1 27.00 -22.93 -36.52
CA LYS A 1 28.14 -23.25 -35.60
C LYS A 1 27.63 -23.71 -34.23
N VAL A 2 26.64 -23.07 -33.62
CA VAL A 2 26.08 -23.44 -32.30
C VAL A 2 25.48 -24.86 -32.31
N ALA A 3 24.64 -25.18 -33.29
CA ALA A 3 24.00 -26.50 -33.42
C ALA A 3 25.03 -27.67 -33.43
N ASN A 4 26.12 -27.54 -34.20
CA ASN A 4 27.14 -28.57 -34.27
C ASN A 4 27.92 -28.71 -32.93
N SER A 5 28.15 -27.60 -32.20
CA SER A 5 28.81 -27.62 -30.90
C SER A 5 27.93 -28.28 -29.85
N THR A 6 26.64 -28.00 -29.85
CA THR A 6 25.67 -28.63 -28.94
C THR A 6 25.53 -30.13 -29.21
N ALA A 7 25.50 -30.53 -30.49
CA ALA A 7 25.42 -31.94 -30.87
C ALA A 7 26.67 -32.75 -30.42
N ARG A 8 27.86 -32.12 -30.39
CA ARG A 8 29.11 -32.78 -29.94
C ARG A 8 29.23 -32.93 -28.42
N ASN A 9 28.60 -32.01 -27.64
CA ASN A 9 28.72 -32.01 -26.19
C ASN A 9 27.35 -31.72 -25.49
N PRO A 10 26.33 -32.54 -25.72
CA PRO A 10 24.94 -32.22 -25.27
C PRO A 10 24.85 -32.10 -23.73
N ARG A 11 25.57 -32.96 -23.00
CA ARG A 11 25.56 -32.95 -21.51
C ARG A 11 26.12 -31.64 -20.94
N LYS A 12 27.23 -31.13 -21.52
CA LYS A 12 27.86 -29.88 -21.04
C LYS A 12 26.93 -28.70 -21.26
N TYR A 13 26.29 -28.60 -22.43
CA TYR A 13 25.32 -27.53 -22.72
C TYR A 13 24.08 -27.64 -21.83
N ALA A 14 23.56 -28.85 -21.62
CA ALA A 14 22.42 -29.05 -20.71
C ALA A 14 22.76 -28.60 -19.27
N ILE A 15 23.92 -28.97 -18.73
CA ILE A 15 24.36 -28.58 -17.39
C ILE A 15 24.51 -27.04 -17.29
N VAL A 16 25.20 -26.42 -18.24
CA VAL A 16 25.43 -24.97 -18.24
C VAL A 16 24.09 -24.21 -18.31
N THR A 17 23.21 -24.63 -19.23
CA THR A 17 21.87 -24.01 -19.37
C THR A 17 21.05 -24.19 -18.09
N SER A 18 21.06 -25.39 -17.49
CA SER A 18 20.37 -25.66 -16.24
C SER A 18 20.90 -24.79 -15.09
N ILE A 19 22.21 -24.60 -14.99
CA ILE A 19 22.80 -23.72 -13.98
C ILE A 19 22.35 -22.27 -14.19
N ILE A 20 22.37 -21.77 -15.44
CA ILE A 20 21.90 -20.41 -15.76
C ILE A 20 20.43 -20.25 -15.37
N LEU A 21 19.57 -21.22 -15.73
CA LEU A 21 18.16 -21.18 -15.37
C LEU A 21 17.94 -21.23 -13.85
N LEU A 22 18.67 -22.07 -13.13
CA LEU A 22 18.61 -22.13 -11.67
C LEU A 22 19.00 -20.80 -11.02
N VAL A 23 20.08 -20.17 -11.53
CA VAL A 23 20.49 -18.83 -11.06
C VAL A 23 19.38 -17.83 -11.32
N MET A 24 18.76 -17.82 -12.51
CA MET A 24 17.62 -16.92 -12.81
C MET A 24 16.43 -17.18 -11.89
N VAL A 25 16.08 -18.42 -11.62
CA VAL A 25 15.00 -18.80 -10.69
C VAL A 25 15.32 -18.33 -9.26
N ALA A 26 16.57 -18.42 -8.83
CA ALA A 26 16.99 -17.94 -7.51
C ALA A 26 16.79 -16.42 -7.31
N PHE A 27 16.70 -15.64 -8.39
CA PHE A 27 16.39 -14.21 -8.34
C PHE A 27 14.87 -13.92 -8.30
N ILE A 28 13.98 -14.89 -8.54
CA ILE A 28 12.52 -14.67 -8.50
C ILE A 28 12.05 -14.08 -7.16
N PRO A 29 12.52 -14.56 -5.97
CA PRO A 29 12.08 -13.99 -4.69
C PRO A 29 12.47 -12.52 -4.48
N THR A 30 13.46 -12.02 -5.24
CA THR A 30 13.88 -10.61 -5.15
C THR A 30 12.99 -9.67 -5.96
N LEU A 31 12.14 -10.22 -6.82
CA LEU A 31 11.21 -9.46 -7.64
C LEU A 31 10.10 -8.86 -6.77
N LYS A 32 10.17 -7.57 -6.51
CA LYS A 32 9.12 -6.82 -5.83
C LYS A 32 8.01 -6.50 -6.84
N ALA A 33 7.02 -7.38 -6.97
CA ALA A 33 5.83 -7.14 -7.77
C ALA A 33 4.79 -6.33 -6.96
N THR A 34 5.23 -5.22 -6.37
CA THR A 34 4.37 -4.21 -5.74
C THR A 34 4.02 -3.17 -6.80
N GLY A 35 2.76 -2.71 -6.84
CA GLY A 35 2.35 -1.68 -7.79
C GLY A 35 3.26 -0.45 -7.73
N ILE A 36 3.40 0.23 -8.86
CA ILE A 36 4.19 1.47 -8.98
C ILE A 36 3.30 2.62 -8.52
N SER A 37 3.81 3.51 -7.65
CA SER A 37 3.08 4.73 -7.29
C SER A 37 3.00 5.68 -8.48
N THR A 38 2.01 6.57 -8.48
CA THR A 38 1.84 7.57 -9.54
C THR A 38 3.10 8.44 -9.71
N LEU A 39 3.84 8.67 -8.64
CA LEU A 39 5.08 9.45 -8.64
C LEU A 39 6.24 8.73 -9.34
N GLU A 40 6.26 7.39 -9.32
CA GLU A 40 7.35 6.57 -9.86
C GLU A 40 7.08 6.08 -11.29
N GLY A 41 5.84 6.23 -11.79
CA GLY A 41 5.40 5.70 -13.08
C GLY A 41 5.92 6.44 -14.32
N PHE A 42 6.61 7.57 -14.16
CA PHE A 42 7.04 8.41 -15.28
C PHE A 42 8.54 8.37 -15.51
N THR A 43 8.97 8.02 -16.72
CA THR A 43 10.39 8.09 -17.13
C THR A 43 10.89 9.54 -17.25
N LYS A 44 10.00 10.47 -17.64
CA LYS A 44 10.27 11.90 -17.63
C LYS A 44 9.28 12.59 -16.71
N LYS A 45 9.77 13.41 -15.78
CA LYS A 45 8.93 14.12 -14.82
C LYS A 45 8.06 15.18 -15.53
N PRO A 46 6.72 15.01 -15.63
CA PRO A 46 5.83 16.06 -16.10
C PRO A 46 5.75 17.22 -15.07
N LYS A 47 5.30 18.38 -15.50
CA LYS A 47 5.19 19.56 -14.62
C LYS A 47 4.26 19.32 -13.44
N SER A 48 3.21 18.52 -13.61
CA SER A 48 2.29 18.12 -12.52
C SER A 48 3.01 17.34 -11.41
N LEU A 49 3.95 16.50 -11.78
CA LEU A 49 4.74 15.72 -10.81
C LEU A 49 5.68 16.61 -10.00
N ILE A 50 6.30 17.62 -10.65
CA ILE A 50 7.13 18.61 -9.97
C ILE A 50 6.31 19.40 -8.94
N GLY A 51 5.07 19.79 -9.29
CA GLY A 51 4.14 20.41 -8.35
C GLY A 51 3.78 19.50 -7.18
N GLN A 52 3.53 18.23 -7.45
CA GLN A 52 3.24 17.24 -6.40
C GLN A 52 4.43 17.01 -5.46
N GLU A 53 5.64 16.90 -5.99
CA GLU A 53 6.87 16.80 -5.16
C GLU A 53 7.06 18.02 -4.26
N LEU A 54 6.75 19.22 -4.75
CA LEU A 54 6.82 20.45 -3.96
C LEU A 54 5.78 20.45 -2.84
N LEU A 55 4.56 19.99 -3.12
CA LEU A 55 3.53 19.83 -2.09
C LEU A 55 3.96 18.85 -1.00
N LEU A 56 4.57 17.72 -1.37
CA LEU A 56 5.04 16.70 -0.41
C LEU A 56 6.16 17.21 0.53
N GLN A 57 6.88 18.27 0.15
CA GLN A 57 7.88 18.90 1.03
C GLN A 57 7.24 19.71 2.17
N HIS A 58 6.01 20.18 1.97
CA HIS A 58 5.33 21.09 2.91
C HIS A 58 4.09 20.48 3.56
N PHE A 59 3.50 19.44 2.95
CA PHE A 59 2.26 18.81 3.41
C PHE A 59 2.42 17.29 3.50
N PRO A 60 1.72 16.63 4.43
CA PRO A 60 1.68 15.16 4.50
C PRO A 60 1.18 14.55 3.19
N GLY A 61 1.86 13.51 2.70
CA GLY A 61 1.54 12.90 1.39
C GLY A 61 0.13 12.33 1.27
N GLY A 62 -0.45 11.88 2.37
CA GLY A 62 -1.81 11.34 2.43
C GLY A 62 -2.93 12.37 2.59
N GLN A 63 -2.62 13.67 2.61
CA GLN A 63 -3.61 14.72 2.94
C GLN A 63 -4.77 14.79 1.94
N SER A 64 -4.51 14.60 0.65
CA SER A 64 -5.56 14.64 -0.38
C SER A 64 -6.40 13.36 -0.46
N GLN A 65 -5.90 12.26 0.12
CA GLN A 65 -6.53 10.94 0.07
C GLN A 65 -6.30 10.23 1.42
N PRO A 66 -7.01 10.64 2.48
CA PRO A 66 -6.84 10.03 3.80
C PRO A 66 -7.30 8.57 3.82
N THR A 67 -6.74 7.81 4.73
CA THR A 67 -7.25 6.47 5.06
C THR A 67 -8.48 6.63 5.94
N GLN A 68 -9.60 6.09 5.49
CA GLN A 68 -10.89 6.20 6.18
C GLN A 68 -11.09 5.07 7.18
N ILE A 69 -11.54 5.40 8.38
CA ILE A 69 -11.79 4.43 9.44
C ILE A 69 -13.23 4.61 9.92
N LEU A 70 -14.10 3.64 9.62
CA LEU A 70 -15.46 3.61 10.14
C LEU A 70 -15.46 2.99 11.52
N VAL A 71 -15.95 3.71 12.53
CA VAL A 71 -15.96 3.28 13.93
C VAL A 71 -17.27 3.64 14.62
N SER A 72 -17.55 2.96 15.73
CA SER A 72 -18.63 3.34 16.62
C SER A 72 -18.32 4.69 17.28
N LYS A 73 -19.30 5.61 17.33
CA LYS A 73 -19.11 6.98 17.81
C LYS A 73 -18.57 7.03 19.24
N ASP A 74 -19.08 6.18 20.10
CA ASP A 74 -18.69 6.07 21.52
C ASP A 74 -17.21 5.65 21.71
N LYS A 75 -16.62 4.96 20.73
CA LYS A 75 -15.23 4.48 20.74
C LYS A 75 -14.26 5.34 19.93
N SER A 76 -14.77 6.35 19.24
CA SER A 76 -14.01 7.14 18.28
C SER A 76 -12.76 7.81 18.90
N GLU A 77 -12.86 8.40 20.09
CA GLU A 77 -11.73 9.04 20.75
C GLU A 77 -10.62 8.05 21.11
N ALA A 78 -11.00 6.86 21.59
CA ALA A 78 -10.03 5.81 21.92
C ALA A 78 -9.35 5.26 20.65
N VAL A 79 -10.09 5.13 19.52
CA VAL A 79 -9.50 4.73 18.23
C VAL A 79 -8.57 5.83 17.71
N ILE A 80 -8.94 7.11 17.83
CA ILE A 80 -8.07 8.23 17.47
C ILE A 80 -6.76 8.16 18.25
N ALA A 81 -6.81 7.94 19.56
CA ALA A 81 -5.62 7.82 20.39
C ALA A 81 -4.73 6.64 19.98
N ALA A 82 -5.32 5.47 19.70
CA ALA A 82 -4.60 4.27 19.29
C ALA A 82 -3.92 4.43 17.93
N VAL A 83 -4.62 4.98 16.93
CA VAL A 83 -4.10 5.14 15.57
C VAL A 83 -3.09 6.28 15.48
N LYS A 84 -3.28 7.37 16.24
CA LYS A 84 -2.33 8.51 16.31
C LYS A 84 -0.96 8.09 16.82
N GLY A 85 -0.87 7.02 17.60
CA GLY A 85 0.40 6.47 18.10
C GLY A 85 1.26 5.83 17.00
N ILE A 86 0.73 5.56 15.81
CA ILE A 86 1.44 4.93 14.70
C ILE A 86 2.36 5.96 14.02
N SER A 87 3.65 5.66 13.90
CA SER A 87 4.67 6.61 13.42
C SER A 87 4.42 7.13 11.99
N GLY A 88 3.73 6.35 11.16
CA GLY A 88 3.37 6.69 9.77
C GLY A 88 2.13 7.57 9.63
N VAL A 89 1.36 7.78 10.71
CA VAL A 89 0.19 8.65 10.73
C VAL A 89 0.63 10.07 11.08
N SER A 90 0.16 11.05 10.32
CA SER A 90 0.39 12.48 10.56
C SER A 90 -0.68 13.08 11.47
N SER A 91 -1.94 12.81 11.13
CA SER A 91 -3.10 13.27 11.90
C SER A 91 -4.26 12.30 11.72
N ILE A 92 -5.20 12.32 12.65
CA ILE A 92 -6.48 11.64 12.55
C ILE A 92 -7.55 12.49 13.22
N ALA A 93 -8.67 12.65 12.52
CA ALA A 93 -9.82 13.43 12.98
C ALA A 93 -11.12 12.87 12.37
N PRO A 94 -12.29 13.16 12.98
CA PRO A 94 -13.57 12.88 12.34
C PRO A 94 -13.68 13.58 10.99
N GLU A 95 -14.26 12.89 10.00
CA GLU A 95 -14.53 13.45 8.68
C GLU A 95 -15.53 14.61 8.79
N ILE A 96 -15.16 15.76 8.24
CA ILE A 96 -16.01 16.96 8.14
C ILE A 96 -16.35 17.14 6.66
N GLN A 97 -17.61 16.92 6.29
CA GLN A 97 -18.06 17.03 4.90
C GLN A 97 -18.16 18.48 4.41
N ASP A 98 -18.54 19.40 5.30
CA ASP A 98 -18.68 20.83 4.98
C ASP A 98 -17.84 21.66 5.95
N PRO A 99 -16.70 22.24 5.49
CA PRO A 99 -15.88 23.12 6.33
C PRO A 99 -16.62 24.38 6.83
N ALA A 100 -17.66 24.84 6.12
CA ALA A 100 -18.47 25.99 6.53
C ALA A 100 -19.46 25.64 7.65
N ASN A 101 -19.83 24.36 7.75
CA ASN A 101 -20.68 23.84 8.82
C ASN A 101 -20.07 22.51 9.34
N PRO A 102 -19.12 22.56 10.26
CA PRO A 102 -18.33 21.40 10.68
C PRO A 102 -19.15 20.43 11.54
N VAL A 103 -20.06 19.71 10.92
CA VAL A 103 -20.84 18.64 11.56
C VAL A 103 -20.27 17.29 11.17
N VAL A 104 -19.94 16.48 12.17
CA VAL A 104 -19.55 15.08 11.96
C VAL A 104 -20.80 14.29 11.57
N LYS A 105 -20.75 13.65 10.40
CA LYS A 105 -21.84 12.79 9.94
C LYS A 105 -21.88 11.49 10.74
N GLU A 106 -22.98 11.27 11.40
CA GLU A 106 -23.29 10.03 12.10
C GLU A 106 -24.37 9.25 11.35
N VAL A 107 -24.13 7.96 11.12
CA VAL A 107 -25.10 7.05 10.52
C VAL A 107 -25.12 5.76 11.33
N ASN A 108 -26.29 5.43 11.89
CA ASN A 108 -26.50 4.23 12.70
C ASN A 108 -25.47 4.08 13.86
N GLY A 109 -25.16 5.19 14.53
CA GLY A 109 -24.21 5.19 15.65
C GLY A 109 -22.73 5.09 15.24
N LYS A 110 -22.43 5.15 13.94
CA LYS A 110 -21.07 5.10 13.41
C LYS A 110 -20.67 6.43 12.77
N ILE A 111 -19.37 6.73 12.87
CA ILE A 111 -18.75 7.90 12.23
C ILE A 111 -17.53 7.47 11.44
N VAL A 112 -17.10 8.30 10.50
CA VAL A 112 -15.87 8.13 9.73
C VAL A 112 -14.77 8.99 10.34
N LEU A 113 -13.61 8.42 10.53
CA LEU A 113 -12.38 9.11 10.88
C LEU A 113 -11.45 9.13 9.68
N ASP A 114 -10.87 10.29 9.37
CA ASP A 114 -9.85 10.47 8.35
C ASP A 114 -8.47 10.45 8.96
N ALA A 115 -7.71 9.41 8.67
CA ALA A 115 -6.31 9.28 9.06
C ALA A 115 -5.41 9.71 7.90
N THR A 116 -4.74 10.85 8.07
CA THR A 116 -3.78 11.38 7.11
C THR A 116 -2.43 10.70 7.32
N LEU A 117 -1.93 10.01 6.31
CA LEU A 117 -0.61 9.38 6.33
C LEU A 117 0.48 10.40 5.97
N LYS A 118 1.70 10.21 6.50
CA LYS A 118 2.87 11.05 6.16
C LYS A 118 3.33 10.84 4.72
N VAL A 119 3.01 9.70 4.13
CA VAL A 119 3.42 9.27 2.79
C VAL A 119 2.23 9.30 1.82
N PRO A 120 2.46 9.36 0.50
CA PRO A 120 1.39 9.31 -0.50
C PRO A 120 0.54 8.05 -0.35
N ALA A 121 -0.78 8.19 -0.49
CA ALA A 121 -1.75 7.12 -0.25
C ALA A 121 -1.58 5.91 -1.19
N ASP A 122 -1.05 6.11 -2.40
CA ASP A 122 -0.77 5.09 -3.41
C ASP A 122 0.62 4.44 -3.28
N SER A 123 1.45 4.89 -2.31
CA SER A 123 2.80 4.37 -2.11
C SER A 123 2.81 2.99 -1.45
N SER A 124 3.91 2.23 -1.64
CA SER A 124 4.13 0.96 -0.93
C SER A 124 4.19 1.15 0.58
N ALA A 125 4.80 2.25 1.04
CA ALA A 125 4.89 2.59 2.45
C ALA A 125 3.51 2.82 3.09
N ALA A 126 2.55 3.45 2.36
CA ALA A 126 1.17 3.59 2.84
C ALA A 126 0.47 2.23 3.00
N ARG A 127 0.66 1.33 2.02
CA ARG A 127 0.08 -0.02 2.08
C ARG A 127 0.61 -0.84 3.25
N GLU A 128 1.89 -0.69 3.59
CA GLU A 128 2.52 -1.39 4.72
C GLU A 128 1.99 -0.93 6.08
N LEU A 129 1.45 0.29 6.19
CA LEU A 129 0.83 0.82 7.41
C LEU A 129 -0.59 0.27 7.66
N ILE A 130 -1.29 -0.20 6.64
CA ILE A 130 -2.70 -0.62 6.76
C ILE A 130 -2.92 -1.75 7.78
N PRO A 131 -2.11 -2.83 7.84
CA PRO A 131 -2.27 -3.87 8.85
C PRO A 131 -2.14 -3.33 10.28
N GLU A 132 -1.21 -2.39 10.52
CA GLU A 132 -1.00 -1.79 11.82
C GLU A 132 -2.19 -0.91 12.22
N ILE A 133 -2.68 -0.08 11.28
CA ILE A 133 -3.89 0.75 11.49
C ILE A 133 -5.11 -0.13 11.77
N ARG A 134 -5.32 -1.20 11.01
CA ARG A 134 -6.40 -2.17 11.24
C ARG A 134 -6.31 -2.82 12.62
N LYS A 135 -5.12 -3.23 13.02
CA LYS A 135 -4.88 -3.83 14.34
C LYS A 135 -5.17 -2.83 15.45
N ALA A 136 -4.69 -1.59 15.35
CA ALA A 136 -4.92 -0.53 16.33
C ALA A 136 -6.41 -0.17 16.44
N ALA A 137 -7.11 0.00 15.32
CA ALA A 137 -8.54 0.31 15.33
C ALA A 137 -9.37 -0.84 15.93
N LYS A 138 -9.10 -2.09 15.50
CA LYS A 138 -9.82 -3.27 16.00
C LYS A 138 -9.52 -3.63 17.44
N SER A 139 -8.39 -3.24 18.01
CA SER A 139 -8.12 -3.45 19.42
C SER A 139 -9.04 -2.66 20.34
N VAL A 140 -9.61 -1.56 19.84
CA VAL A 140 -10.54 -0.69 20.55
C VAL A 140 -11.98 -0.96 20.14
N ASP A 141 -12.24 -1.01 18.84
CA ASP A 141 -13.55 -1.30 18.27
C ASP A 141 -13.46 -2.50 17.31
N ASN A 142 -13.94 -3.67 17.77
CA ASN A 142 -13.89 -4.90 16.97
C ASN A 142 -14.67 -4.81 15.64
N GLU A 143 -15.63 -3.88 15.55
CA GLU A 143 -16.40 -3.59 14.34
C GLU A 143 -15.74 -2.53 13.45
N ALA A 144 -14.59 -1.99 13.83
CA ALA A 144 -13.90 -0.98 13.02
C ALA A 144 -13.53 -1.53 11.64
N LEU A 145 -13.80 -0.72 10.61
CA LEU A 145 -13.45 -1.02 9.22
C LEU A 145 -12.48 0.06 8.72
N VAL A 146 -11.42 -0.38 8.05
CA VAL A 146 -10.41 0.51 7.47
C VAL A 146 -10.47 0.42 5.95
N GLY A 147 -10.75 1.55 5.32
CA GLY A 147 -10.93 1.75 3.89
C GLY A 147 -10.05 2.87 3.33
N GLY A 148 -10.40 3.34 2.14
CA GLY A 148 -9.63 4.33 1.39
C GLY A 148 -8.63 3.69 0.43
N ILE A 149 -7.91 4.54 -0.33
CA ILE A 149 -7.07 4.09 -1.44
C ILE A 149 -5.92 3.20 -0.98
N SER A 150 -5.25 3.54 0.12
CA SER A 150 -4.15 2.76 0.69
C SER A 150 -4.60 1.36 1.11
N ALA A 151 -5.79 1.27 1.73
CA ALA A 151 -6.37 0.00 2.15
C ALA A 151 -6.77 -0.87 0.94
N THR A 152 -7.37 -0.27 -0.09
CA THR A 152 -7.74 -0.96 -1.32
C THR A 152 -6.50 -1.55 -2.02
N PHE A 153 -5.44 -0.76 -2.17
CA PHE A 153 -4.20 -1.25 -2.77
C PHE A 153 -3.50 -2.32 -1.92
N HIS A 154 -3.55 -2.20 -0.59
CA HIS A 154 -3.06 -3.26 0.29
C HIS A 154 -3.81 -4.57 0.06
N ASP A 155 -5.14 -4.54 0.00
CA ASP A 155 -5.96 -5.74 -0.18
C ASP A 155 -5.75 -6.37 -1.57
N VAL A 156 -5.61 -5.54 -2.61
CA VAL A 156 -5.24 -5.99 -3.96
C VAL A 156 -3.86 -6.67 -3.96
N ASP A 157 -2.86 -6.08 -3.28
CA ASP A 157 -1.52 -6.67 -3.17
C ASP A 157 -1.55 -8.02 -2.42
N VAL A 158 -2.39 -8.16 -1.40
CA VAL A 158 -2.57 -9.42 -0.66
C VAL A 158 -3.22 -10.48 -1.56
N ALA A 159 -4.30 -10.12 -2.26
CA ALA A 159 -4.98 -11.01 -3.20
C ALA A 159 -4.04 -11.46 -4.33
N ALA A 160 -3.32 -10.50 -4.97
CA ALA A 160 -2.39 -10.81 -6.04
C ALA A 160 -1.23 -11.72 -5.60
N ARG A 161 -0.75 -11.57 -4.35
CA ARG A 161 0.26 -12.49 -3.79
C ARG A 161 -0.31 -13.89 -3.57
N HIS A 162 -1.53 -13.99 -3.08
CA HIS A 162 -2.21 -15.27 -2.90
C HIS A 162 -2.40 -15.99 -4.24
N ASP A 163 -2.93 -15.29 -5.25
CA ASP A 163 -3.16 -15.84 -6.59
C ASP A 163 -1.84 -16.28 -7.26
N ARG A 164 -0.80 -15.47 -7.15
CA ARG A 164 0.53 -15.82 -7.66
C ARG A 164 1.05 -17.11 -7.03
N ASN A 165 0.91 -17.28 -5.72
CA ASN A 165 1.38 -18.48 -5.03
C ASN A 165 0.56 -19.73 -5.38
N LEU A 166 -0.69 -19.57 -5.86
CA LEU A 166 -1.55 -20.64 -6.36
C LEU A 166 -1.20 -21.03 -7.80
N ILE A 167 -0.85 -20.03 -8.64
CA ILE A 167 -0.63 -20.22 -10.08
C ILE A 167 0.81 -20.64 -10.38
N ILE A 168 1.77 -20.17 -9.59
CA ILE A 168 3.20 -20.47 -9.75
C ILE A 168 3.63 -21.36 -8.56
N PRO A 169 3.50 -22.69 -8.70
CA PRO A 169 3.96 -23.63 -7.69
C PRO A 169 5.48 -23.72 -7.61
#